data_0510d4daf198852fa837e400c2b0b3d7
#
_entry.id   0510d4daf198852fa837e400c2b0b3d7
#
_cell.length_a   1.000
_cell.length_b   1.000
_cell.length_c   1.000
_cell.angle_alpha   90.00
_cell.angle_beta   90.00
_cell.angle_gamma   90.00
#
_symmetry.space_group_name_H-M   'P 1'
#
loop_
_entity.id
_entity.type
_entity.pdbx_description
1 polymer ?
#
loop_
_entity_poly.entity_id
_entity_poly.type
_entity_poly.pdbx_seq_one_letter_code
_entity_poly.pdbx_strand_id
1 'polypeptide(L)'
;MDRLKEECGVFGILNNKDAAALTALGLHSLQHRGQEGCGIVTSDGKKFYSERRLGLVGDNFTKGKILNRLPGNCAIGHNRYSTAGNNLIKNVQPFFADLHVGGIAIAHNGNLSNARYLRKELVKNGSIFQTTSDTETIVQLIARSKRLKIIDKIIEALFKIQGGYALTILTNNKLIGIRDPFGIRPLVLGKLNKSYILASETCAFDIIGAKFIREIQNGEIVVITENGIESIKPFPKVKERPCIFEYIYFSRPDSICLLYTSDAADDTPCVDLGGRRII
;
A
#
# COMPACT_ATOMS: atom_id res chain seq x y z
N MET A 1 -4.71 -29.08 4.89
CA MET A 1 -5.34 -28.05 4.05
C MET A 1 -4.60 -26.75 4.30
N ASP A 2 -3.80 -26.31 3.35
CA ASP A 2 -3.21 -24.97 3.43
C ASP A 2 -4.35 -23.96 3.39
N ARG A 3 -4.51 -23.19 4.48
CA ARG A 3 -5.43 -22.06 4.48
C ARG A 3 -4.97 -21.07 3.42
N LEU A 4 -5.90 -20.68 2.56
CA LEU A 4 -5.66 -19.57 1.64
C LEU A 4 -5.13 -18.38 2.44
N LYS A 5 -3.95 -17.90 2.07
CA LYS A 5 -3.25 -16.84 2.79
C LYS A 5 -3.85 -15.50 2.41
N GLU A 6 -4.16 -14.69 3.42
CA GLU A 6 -4.63 -13.32 3.27
C GLU A 6 -3.52 -12.43 2.66
N GLU A 7 -3.90 -11.28 2.17
CA GLU A 7 -2.98 -10.35 1.50
C GLU A 7 -2.99 -9.01 2.23
N CYS A 8 -1.85 -8.32 2.23
CA CYS A 8 -1.70 -7.03 2.92
C CYS A 8 -2.66 -5.97 2.40
N GLY A 9 -3.00 -5.00 3.26
CA GLY A 9 -3.75 -3.79 2.90
C GLY A 9 -2.88 -2.54 3.00
N VAL A 10 -2.99 -1.64 2.02
CA VAL A 10 -2.33 -0.33 2.03
C VAL A 10 -3.34 0.80 1.96
N PHE A 11 -3.01 1.90 2.62
CA PHE A 11 -3.78 3.14 2.62
C PHE A 11 -2.84 4.34 2.61
N GLY A 12 -3.25 5.44 1.98
CA GLY A 12 -2.51 6.69 2.00
C GLY A 12 -3.41 7.88 1.79
N ILE A 13 -3.13 9.00 2.47
CA ILE A 13 -3.87 10.25 2.36
C ILE A 13 -2.90 11.44 2.38
N LEU A 14 -3.18 12.42 1.55
CA LEU A 14 -2.42 13.66 1.45
C LEU A 14 -3.32 14.87 1.73
N ASN A 15 -2.78 15.83 2.47
CA ASN A 15 -3.38 17.14 2.71
C ASN A 15 -4.69 17.07 3.50
N ASN A 16 -4.67 16.37 4.65
CA ASN A 16 -5.80 16.28 5.57
C ASN A 16 -5.35 16.41 7.02
N LYS A 17 -5.95 17.31 7.79
CA LYS A 17 -5.61 17.52 9.20
C LYS A 17 -5.81 16.28 10.08
N ASP A 18 -6.74 15.40 9.71
CA ASP A 18 -7.08 14.19 10.42
C ASP A 18 -6.43 12.94 9.77
N ALA A 19 -5.30 13.11 9.05
CA ALA A 19 -4.66 12.07 8.25
C ALA A 19 -4.41 10.77 9.02
N ALA A 20 -3.91 10.85 10.26
CA ALA A 20 -3.67 9.67 11.09
C ALA A 20 -4.96 8.90 11.42
N ALA A 21 -6.00 9.62 11.83
CA ALA A 21 -7.29 9.01 12.19
C ALA A 21 -8.00 8.40 10.98
N LEU A 22 -8.02 9.11 9.85
CA LEU A 22 -8.59 8.59 8.60
C LEU A 22 -7.81 7.39 8.08
N THR A 23 -6.48 7.37 8.24
CA THR A 23 -5.66 6.20 7.90
C THR A 23 -5.99 5.02 8.80
N ALA A 24 -6.17 5.23 10.10
CA ALA A 24 -6.59 4.16 11.02
C ALA A 24 -7.97 3.59 10.64
N LEU A 25 -8.94 4.42 10.30
CA LEU A 25 -10.26 3.99 9.82
C LEU A 25 -10.18 3.22 8.50
N GLY A 26 -9.42 3.73 7.52
CA GLY A 26 -9.20 3.04 6.25
C GLY A 26 -8.54 1.68 6.43
N LEU A 27 -7.52 1.59 7.28
CA LEU A 27 -6.89 0.31 7.62
C LEU A 27 -7.84 -0.63 8.38
N HIS A 28 -8.71 -0.10 9.25
CA HIS A 28 -9.72 -0.91 9.93
C HIS A 28 -10.69 -1.55 8.93
N SER A 29 -11.13 -0.82 7.92
CA SER A 29 -11.94 -1.36 6.82
C SER A 29 -11.20 -2.42 6.01
N LEU A 30 -9.88 -2.30 5.88
CA LEU A 30 -8.99 -3.26 5.20
C LEU A 30 -8.48 -4.39 6.12
N GLN A 31 -9.06 -4.56 7.33
CA GLN A 31 -8.55 -5.53 8.33
C GLN A 31 -8.62 -6.99 7.85
N HIS A 32 -9.57 -7.31 6.97
CA HIS A 32 -9.72 -8.62 6.35
C HIS A 32 -8.50 -9.03 5.52
N ARG A 33 -7.71 -8.06 5.05
CA ARG A 33 -6.49 -8.30 4.25
C ARG A 33 -5.27 -8.65 5.11
N GLY A 34 -5.24 -8.25 6.39
CA GLY A 34 -4.11 -8.57 7.26
C GLY A 34 -4.42 -8.30 8.75
N GLN A 35 -4.12 -9.26 9.61
CA GLN A 35 -4.46 -9.24 11.03
C GLN A 35 -3.25 -9.37 11.98
N GLU A 36 -2.05 -9.58 11.44
CA GLU A 36 -0.86 -9.87 12.26
C GLU A 36 -0.17 -8.61 12.79
N GLY A 37 -0.33 -7.51 12.10
CA GLY A 37 0.25 -6.24 12.50
C GLY A 37 -0.24 -5.10 11.65
N CYS A 38 -0.16 -3.90 12.19
CA CYS A 38 -0.56 -2.67 11.54
C CYS A 38 0.41 -1.53 11.86
N GLY A 39 0.55 -0.62 10.93
CA GLY A 39 1.40 0.54 11.14
C GLY A 39 0.93 1.74 10.36
N ILE A 40 1.24 2.91 10.91
CA ILE A 40 0.94 4.22 10.31
C ILE A 40 2.21 5.07 10.39
N VAL A 41 2.51 5.72 9.29
CA VAL A 41 3.52 6.78 9.22
C VAL A 41 2.86 8.05 8.75
N THR A 42 3.09 9.15 9.49
CA THR A 42 2.60 10.49 9.12
C THR A 42 3.76 11.44 8.85
N SER A 43 3.46 12.53 8.16
CA SER A 43 4.40 13.63 7.94
C SER A 43 3.71 14.97 8.12
N ASP A 44 4.43 15.90 8.74
CA ASP A 44 4.06 17.32 8.85
C ASP A 44 4.73 18.19 7.76
N GLY A 45 5.34 17.53 6.75
CA GLY A 45 6.13 18.18 5.70
C GLY A 45 7.61 18.36 6.03
N LYS A 46 7.99 18.22 7.30
CA LYS A 46 9.38 18.34 7.79
C LYS A 46 9.89 17.05 8.42
N LYS A 47 9.06 16.45 9.27
CA LYS A 47 9.39 15.25 10.04
C LYS A 47 8.39 14.13 9.75
N PHE A 48 8.86 12.92 9.96
CA PHE A 48 8.06 11.71 9.90
C PHE A 48 7.86 11.16 11.31
N TYR A 49 6.64 10.66 11.56
CA TYR A 49 6.25 10.03 12.81
C TYR A 49 5.71 8.65 12.51
N SER A 50 6.13 7.64 13.25
CA SER A 50 5.82 6.25 12.97
C SER A 50 5.34 5.52 14.20
N GLU A 51 4.22 4.82 14.09
CA GLU A 51 3.71 3.88 15.06
C GLU A 51 3.43 2.54 14.38
N ARG A 52 4.04 1.46 14.90
CA ARG A 52 3.89 0.10 14.39
C ARG A 52 3.54 -0.83 15.54
N ARG A 53 2.57 -1.71 15.33
CA ARG A 53 2.02 -2.60 16.35
C ARG A 53 1.77 -3.99 15.76
N LEU A 54 1.83 -5.01 16.61
CA LEU A 54 1.30 -6.33 16.31
C LEU A 54 -0.19 -6.36 16.64
N GLY A 55 -0.95 -7.20 15.91
CA GLY A 55 -2.40 -7.37 16.09
C GLY A 55 -3.24 -6.37 15.28
N LEU A 56 -4.50 -6.27 15.67
CA LEU A 56 -5.53 -5.56 14.90
C LEU A 56 -5.42 -4.04 15.02
N VAL A 57 -5.89 -3.35 14.00
CA VAL A 57 -5.97 -1.87 13.97
C VAL A 57 -6.87 -1.35 15.08
N GLY A 58 -8.05 -1.99 15.28
CA GLY A 58 -9.00 -1.60 16.30
C GLY A 58 -8.43 -1.65 17.72
N ASP A 59 -7.59 -2.62 18.04
CA ASP A 59 -6.97 -2.76 19.35
C ASP A 59 -5.86 -1.71 19.58
N ASN A 60 -5.20 -1.28 18.53
CA ASN A 60 -3.99 -0.48 18.61
C ASN A 60 -4.20 1.01 18.34
N PHE A 61 -5.10 1.39 17.41
CA PHE A 61 -5.23 2.78 16.97
C PHE A 61 -6.55 3.47 17.38
N THR A 62 -7.37 2.83 18.20
CA THR A 62 -8.61 3.44 18.75
C THR A 62 -8.35 4.39 19.91
N LYS A 63 -7.23 4.23 20.63
CA LYS A 63 -6.89 5.07 21.76
C LYS A 63 -6.24 6.37 21.29
N GLY A 64 -6.88 7.51 21.52
CA GLY A 64 -6.40 8.83 21.11
C GLY A 64 -4.95 9.14 21.48
N LYS A 65 -4.41 8.53 22.56
CA LYS A 65 -3.00 8.69 22.95
C LYS A 65 -2.00 8.25 21.87
N ILE A 66 -2.34 7.24 21.05
CA ILE A 66 -1.43 6.76 19.99
C ILE A 66 -1.54 7.66 18.77
N LEU A 67 -2.75 8.04 18.37
CA LEU A 67 -2.97 8.95 17.26
C LEU A 67 -2.33 10.32 17.50
N ASN A 68 -2.30 10.80 18.74
CA ASN A 68 -1.63 12.05 19.11
C ASN A 68 -0.10 12.02 18.91
N ARG A 69 0.51 10.84 18.77
CA ARG A 69 1.93 10.69 18.43
C ARG A 69 2.20 10.73 16.93
N LEU A 70 1.15 10.82 16.13
CA LEU A 70 1.18 10.83 14.68
C LEU A 70 0.66 12.17 14.13
N PRO A 71 1.31 13.30 14.46
CA PRO A 71 0.93 14.59 13.91
C PRO A 71 1.24 14.67 12.42
N GLY A 72 0.63 15.66 11.75
CA GLY A 72 0.84 15.93 10.34
C GLY A 72 -0.44 15.83 9.52
N ASN A 73 -0.33 16.24 8.27
CA ASN A 73 -1.45 16.31 7.33
C ASN A 73 -1.36 15.28 6.20
N CYS A 74 -0.37 14.42 6.24
CA CYS A 74 -0.16 13.35 5.29
C CYS A 74 0.12 12.05 6.05
N ALA A 75 -0.42 10.93 5.56
CA ALA A 75 -0.20 9.63 6.18
C ALA A 75 -0.20 8.51 5.17
N ILE A 76 0.55 7.44 5.47
CA ILE A 76 0.38 6.12 4.86
C ILE A 76 0.25 5.06 5.94
N GLY A 77 -0.47 3.99 5.64
CA GLY A 77 -0.70 2.89 6.55
C GLY A 77 -0.65 1.53 5.88
N HIS A 78 -0.47 0.51 6.69
CA HIS A 78 -0.32 -0.86 6.25
C HIS A 78 -0.94 -1.85 7.24
N ASN A 79 -1.71 -2.79 6.74
CA ASN A 79 -2.13 -4.01 7.43
C ASN A 79 -1.27 -5.17 6.94
N ARG A 80 -0.66 -5.87 7.88
CA ARG A 80 0.27 -6.95 7.57
C ARG A 80 -0.41 -8.31 7.65
N TYR A 81 -0.15 -9.09 6.61
CA TYR A 81 -0.19 -10.54 6.63
C TYR A 81 1.20 -11.10 6.28
N SER A 82 1.66 -12.16 6.96
CA SER A 82 3.01 -12.72 6.78
C SER A 82 3.08 -13.64 5.57
N THR A 83 3.38 -13.09 4.40
CA THR A 83 3.77 -13.88 3.23
C THR A 83 5.25 -14.24 3.26
N ALA A 84 6.09 -13.37 3.85
CA ALA A 84 7.52 -13.55 4.01
C ALA A 84 8.02 -13.00 5.34
N GLY A 85 8.76 -13.82 6.07
CA GLY A 85 9.37 -13.46 7.36
C GLY A 85 8.49 -13.73 8.58
N ASN A 86 9.13 -13.81 9.76
CA ASN A 86 8.46 -14.06 11.03
C ASN A 86 7.55 -12.90 11.43
N ASN A 87 6.54 -13.18 12.27
CA ASN A 87 5.66 -12.17 12.86
C ASN A 87 6.41 -11.35 13.92
N LEU A 88 7.31 -10.49 13.48
CA LEU A 88 8.13 -9.60 14.30
C LEU A 88 7.77 -8.15 14.01
N ILE A 89 7.74 -7.33 15.05
CA ILE A 89 7.43 -5.89 14.94
C ILE A 89 8.33 -5.18 13.92
N LYS A 90 9.58 -5.61 13.75
CA LYS A 90 10.50 -5.05 12.76
C LYS A 90 10.07 -5.25 11.31
N ASN A 91 9.18 -6.21 11.05
CA ASN A 91 8.64 -6.50 9.73
C ASN A 91 7.30 -5.78 9.46
N VAL A 92 6.73 -5.10 10.46
CA VAL A 92 5.51 -4.31 10.30
C VAL A 92 5.85 -3.03 9.53
N GLN A 93 5.11 -2.79 8.47
CA GLN A 93 5.24 -1.59 7.63
C GLN A 93 4.27 -0.49 8.11
N PRO A 94 4.44 0.78 7.63
CA PRO A 94 5.38 1.27 6.62
C PRO A 94 6.83 1.32 7.09
N PHE A 95 7.78 1.14 6.15
CA PHE A 95 9.19 1.35 6.42
C PHE A 95 9.60 2.78 6.10
N PHE A 96 10.25 3.42 7.04
CA PHE A 96 10.82 4.75 6.87
C PHE A 96 12.31 4.69 6.62
N ALA A 97 12.80 5.55 5.75
CA ALA A 97 14.23 5.79 5.54
C ALA A 97 14.47 7.28 5.29
N ASP A 98 15.57 7.79 5.84
CA ASP A 98 16.05 9.12 5.55
C ASP A 98 17.10 9.05 4.43
N LEU A 99 16.80 9.72 3.33
CA LEU A 99 17.65 9.74 2.14
C LEU A 99 18.26 11.13 1.96
N HIS A 100 19.36 11.21 1.19
CA HIS A 100 19.94 12.50 0.82
C HIS A 100 18.93 13.48 0.18
N VAL A 101 17.89 12.97 -0.47
CA VAL A 101 16.84 13.76 -1.12
C VAL A 101 15.60 13.98 -0.25
N GLY A 102 15.67 13.65 1.03
CA GLY A 102 14.59 13.76 2.02
C GLY A 102 14.06 12.42 2.49
N GLY A 103 13.19 12.45 3.49
CA GLY A 103 12.58 11.26 4.06
C GLY A 103 11.60 10.56 3.10
N ILE A 104 11.54 9.24 3.20
CA ILE A 104 10.61 8.39 2.46
C ILE A 104 10.02 7.33 3.37
N ALA A 105 8.72 7.11 3.29
CA ALA A 105 8.04 5.98 3.92
C ALA A 105 7.34 5.14 2.87
N ILE A 106 7.40 3.80 2.98
CA ILE A 106 6.87 2.86 1.99
C ILE A 106 5.99 1.82 2.66
N ALA A 107 4.79 1.61 2.12
CA ALA A 107 3.93 0.48 2.41
C ALA A 107 3.69 -0.33 1.12
N HIS A 108 3.75 -1.65 1.23
CA HIS A 108 3.75 -2.61 0.13
C HIS A 108 2.72 -3.71 0.37
N ASN A 109 1.76 -3.81 -0.52
CA ASN A 109 0.92 -4.99 -0.68
C ASN A 109 1.46 -5.81 -1.85
N GLY A 110 1.96 -7.01 -1.58
CA GLY A 110 2.45 -7.91 -2.60
C GLY A 110 3.66 -8.72 -2.17
N ASN A 111 4.31 -9.34 -3.16
CA ASN A 111 5.50 -10.16 -2.95
C ASN A 111 6.44 -10.06 -4.15
N LEU A 112 7.72 -9.86 -3.88
CA LEU A 112 8.77 -9.78 -4.90
C LEU A 112 9.39 -11.17 -5.13
N SER A 113 9.22 -11.71 -6.32
CA SER A 113 9.74 -13.03 -6.70
C SER A 113 11.28 -13.08 -6.70
N ASN A 114 11.95 -11.96 -6.99
CA ASN A 114 13.39 -11.86 -7.03
C ASN A 114 14.02 -11.21 -5.77
N ALA A 115 13.25 -11.00 -4.69
CA ALA A 115 13.72 -10.34 -3.47
C ALA A 115 14.98 -10.97 -2.88
N ARG A 116 15.04 -12.30 -2.81
CA ARG A 116 16.19 -13.03 -2.25
C ARG A 116 17.47 -12.78 -3.05
N TYR A 117 17.37 -12.78 -4.36
CA TYR A 117 18.50 -12.48 -5.25
C TYR A 117 18.98 -11.04 -5.06
N LEU A 118 18.07 -10.07 -5.16
CA LEU A 118 18.40 -8.66 -4.98
C LEU A 118 18.99 -8.36 -3.61
N ARG A 119 18.46 -8.99 -2.55
CA ARG A 119 18.99 -8.85 -1.20
C ARG A 119 20.44 -9.32 -1.10
N LYS A 120 20.77 -10.50 -1.67
CA LYS A 120 22.16 -11.01 -1.69
C LYS A 120 23.11 -10.04 -2.38
N GLU A 121 22.70 -9.52 -3.54
CA GLU A 121 23.51 -8.55 -4.29
C GLU A 121 23.68 -7.22 -3.50
N LEU A 122 22.61 -6.73 -2.89
CA LEU A 122 22.66 -5.51 -2.08
C LEU A 122 23.59 -5.66 -0.86
N VAL A 123 23.51 -6.79 -0.14
CA VAL A 123 24.37 -7.07 1.01
C VAL A 123 25.83 -7.18 0.57
N LYS A 124 26.13 -7.90 -0.53
CA LYS A 124 27.47 -7.98 -1.12
C LYS A 124 28.06 -6.61 -1.43
N ASN A 125 27.21 -5.66 -1.77
CA ASN A 125 27.57 -4.27 -2.06
C ASN A 125 27.46 -3.34 -0.85
N GLY A 126 27.40 -3.87 0.39
CA GLY A 126 27.46 -3.11 1.64
C GLY A 126 26.12 -2.56 2.14
N SER A 127 24.96 -2.99 1.60
CA SER A 127 23.67 -2.62 2.18
C SER A 127 23.41 -3.36 3.49
N ILE A 128 22.88 -2.65 4.47
CA ILE A 128 22.53 -3.19 5.78
C ILE A 128 21.01 -3.38 5.84
N PHE A 129 20.57 -4.59 6.20
CA PHE A 129 19.17 -4.93 6.34
C PHE A 129 18.82 -5.15 7.81
N GLN A 130 17.70 -4.57 8.24
CA GLN A 130 17.19 -4.69 9.62
C GLN A 130 16.02 -5.68 9.71
N THR A 131 15.32 -5.91 8.60
CA THR A 131 14.11 -6.73 8.53
C THR A 131 14.32 -7.94 7.63
N THR A 132 13.36 -8.85 7.62
CA THR A 132 13.32 -9.97 6.68
C THR A 132 12.32 -9.74 5.55
N SER A 133 11.68 -8.56 5.51
CA SER A 133 10.70 -8.19 4.50
C SER A 133 11.38 -7.90 3.15
N ASP A 134 10.73 -8.28 2.08
CA ASP A 134 11.11 -7.95 0.71
C ASP A 134 10.99 -6.45 0.40
N THR A 135 10.08 -5.76 1.08
CA THR A 135 9.87 -4.31 0.96
C THR A 135 11.14 -3.52 1.31
N GLU A 136 11.95 -3.99 2.27
CA GLU A 136 13.23 -3.35 2.59
C GLU A 136 14.19 -3.37 1.41
N THR A 137 14.09 -4.37 0.52
CA THR A 137 14.85 -4.41 -0.73
C THR A 137 14.51 -3.22 -1.64
N ILE A 138 13.22 -2.84 -1.72
CA ILE A 138 12.79 -1.64 -2.47
C ILE A 138 13.43 -0.38 -1.86
N VAL A 139 13.37 -0.24 -0.53
CA VAL A 139 13.98 0.90 0.17
C VAL A 139 15.47 1.01 -0.14
N GLN A 140 16.21 -0.11 -0.08
CA GLN A 140 17.65 -0.15 -0.35
C GLN A 140 17.97 0.18 -1.82
N LEU A 141 17.15 -0.29 -2.78
CA LEU A 141 17.33 0.06 -4.20
C LEU A 141 17.15 1.56 -4.44
N ILE A 142 16.11 2.16 -3.84
CA ILE A 142 15.86 3.62 -3.93
C ILE A 142 17.01 4.40 -3.29
N ALA A 143 17.47 3.99 -2.10
CA ALA A 143 18.55 4.65 -1.38
C ALA A 143 19.85 4.67 -2.18
N ARG A 144 20.17 3.57 -2.86
CA ARG A 144 21.42 3.42 -3.64
C ARG A 144 21.35 4.04 -5.03
N SER A 145 20.19 4.43 -5.51
CA SER A 145 20.06 5.09 -6.82
C SER A 145 20.82 6.42 -6.83
N LYS A 146 21.60 6.65 -7.88
CA LYS A 146 22.37 7.88 -8.11
C LYS A 146 21.53 8.99 -8.76
N ARG A 147 20.25 8.73 -9.07
CA ARG A 147 19.35 9.74 -9.64
C ARG A 147 19.16 10.90 -8.68
N LEU A 148 18.94 12.10 -9.22
CA LEU A 148 18.78 13.32 -8.41
C LEU A 148 17.36 13.47 -7.85
N LYS A 149 16.34 13.11 -8.65
CA LYS A 149 14.94 13.25 -8.27
C LYS A 149 14.41 11.96 -7.65
N ILE A 150 13.60 12.06 -6.60
CA ILE A 150 13.03 10.91 -5.90
C ILE A 150 12.20 10.00 -6.83
N ILE A 151 11.45 10.57 -7.76
CA ILE A 151 10.65 9.81 -8.73
C ILE A 151 11.54 8.96 -9.63
N ASP A 152 12.65 9.52 -10.12
CA ASP A 152 13.61 8.79 -10.97
C ASP A 152 14.30 7.66 -10.19
N LYS A 153 14.59 7.86 -8.89
CA LYS A 153 15.12 6.81 -7.99
C LYS A 153 14.13 5.67 -7.83
N ILE A 154 12.85 6.01 -7.64
CA ILE A 154 11.77 5.04 -7.54
C ILE A 154 11.65 4.25 -8.85
N ILE A 155 11.57 4.92 -9.98
CA ILE A 155 11.47 4.29 -11.31
C ILE A 155 12.66 3.33 -11.54
N GLU A 156 13.89 3.74 -11.22
CA GLU A 156 15.07 2.89 -11.35
C GLU A 156 14.98 1.64 -10.45
N ALA A 157 14.45 1.76 -9.24
CA ALA A 157 14.21 0.63 -8.35
C ALA A 157 13.14 -0.32 -8.89
N LEU A 158 12.05 0.23 -9.43
CA LEU A 158 10.93 -0.55 -9.99
C LEU A 158 11.36 -1.40 -11.20
N PHE A 159 12.29 -0.94 -12.02
CA PHE A 159 12.84 -1.74 -13.13
C PHE A 159 13.67 -2.94 -12.67
N LYS A 160 14.13 -2.96 -11.42
CA LYS A 160 14.94 -4.05 -10.87
C LYS A 160 14.11 -5.12 -10.16
N ILE A 161 12.92 -4.75 -9.65
CA ILE A 161 12.06 -5.68 -8.93
C ILE A 161 11.14 -6.47 -9.87
N GLN A 162 10.78 -7.68 -9.45
CA GLN A 162 9.86 -8.56 -10.16
C GLN A 162 8.84 -9.12 -9.17
N GLY A 163 7.59 -9.24 -9.62
CA GLY A 163 6.48 -9.76 -8.81
C GLY A 163 5.21 -8.92 -8.95
N GLY A 164 4.20 -9.26 -8.14
CA GLY A 164 2.98 -8.47 -8.00
C GLY A 164 3.10 -7.51 -6.83
N TYR A 165 2.82 -6.23 -7.05
CA TYR A 165 2.92 -5.22 -6.01
C TYR A 165 1.98 -4.04 -6.21
N ALA A 166 1.44 -3.56 -5.11
CA ALA A 166 0.88 -2.22 -5.00
C ALA A 166 1.62 -1.47 -3.88
N LEU A 167 2.14 -0.29 -4.19
CA LEU A 167 2.93 0.51 -3.25
C LEU A 167 2.22 1.82 -2.96
N THR A 168 2.22 2.22 -1.69
CA THR A 168 1.98 3.59 -1.28
C THR A 168 3.26 4.15 -0.66
N ILE A 169 3.70 5.28 -1.19
CA ILE A 169 4.95 5.94 -0.78
C ILE A 169 4.62 7.36 -0.35
N LEU A 170 5.12 7.73 0.82
CA LEU A 170 5.03 9.08 1.34
C LEU A 170 6.42 9.72 1.37
N THR A 171 6.53 10.90 0.80
CA THR A 171 7.68 11.80 0.98
C THR A 171 7.25 13.02 1.79
N ASN A 172 8.12 13.98 2.01
CA ASN A 172 7.78 15.19 2.74
C ASN A 172 6.55 15.93 2.18
N ASN A 173 6.34 15.88 0.85
CA ASN A 173 5.31 16.66 0.16
C ASN A 173 4.57 15.91 -0.95
N LYS A 174 4.76 14.59 -1.08
CA LYS A 174 4.11 13.78 -2.12
C LYS A 174 3.57 12.50 -1.53
N LEU A 175 2.39 12.12 -2.00
CA LEU A 175 1.86 10.76 -1.87
C LEU A 175 1.95 10.10 -3.25
N ILE A 176 2.56 8.93 -3.32
CA ILE A 176 2.81 8.24 -4.58
C ILE A 176 2.15 6.87 -4.50
N GLY A 177 1.31 6.55 -5.49
CA GLY A 177 0.72 5.24 -5.68
C GLY A 177 1.34 4.54 -6.88
N ILE A 178 1.67 3.26 -6.75
CA ILE A 178 2.29 2.48 -7.82
C ILE A 178 1.60 1.12 -7.90
N ARG A 179 1.18 0.75 -9.11
CA ARG A 179 0.65 -0.59 -9.40
C ARG A 179 1.59 -1.35 -10.32
N ASP A 180 1.79 -2.63 -10.08
CA ASP A 180 2.65 -3.47 -10.89
C ASP A 180 2.21 -3.53 -12.36
N PRO A 181 3.13 -3.78 -13.33
CA PRO A 181 2.81 -3.75 -14.76
C PRO A 181 1.78 -4.79 -15.20
N PHE A 182 1.62 -5.89 -14.46
CA PHE A 182 0.66 -6.96 -14.79
C PHE A 182 -0.71 -6.73 -14.16
N GLY A 183 -0.83 -5.78 -13.19
CA GLY A 183 -2.05 -5.49 -12.46
C GLY A 183 -2.46 -6.59 -11.48
N ILE A 184 -1.47 -7.29 -10.89
CA ILE A 184 -1.71 -8.40 -9.98
C ILE A 184 -2.36 -7.91 -8.69
N ARG A 185 -1.85 -6.77 -8.14
CA ARG A 185 -2.36 -6.21 -6.88
C ARG A 185 -3.25 -4.99 -7.12
N PRO A 186 -4.34 -4.86 -6.37
CA PRO A 186 -5.26 -3.74 -6.52
C PRO A 186 -4.68 -2.47 -5.88
N LEU A 187 -4.99 -1.33 -6.50
CA LEU A 187 -4.78 -0.01 -5.94
C LEU A 187 -5.78 0.96 -6.55
N VAL A 188 -6.50 1.67 -5.71
CA VAL A 188 -7.56 2.60 -6.10
C VAL A 188 -7.28 4.01 -5.61
N LEU A 189 -7.77 4.98 -6.38
CA LEU A 189 -7.68 6.41 -6.11
C LEU A 189 -9.06 6.94 -5.72
N GLY A 190 -9.11 7.66 -4.62
CA GLY A 190 -10.30 8.34 -4.13
C GLY A 190 -10.02 9.78 -3.73
N LYS A 191 -11.08 10.50 -3.37
CA LYS A 191 -11.02 11.90 -2.94
C LYS A 191 -11.98 12.16 -1.79
N LEU A 192 -11.48 12.80 -0.76
CA LEU A 192 -12.27 13.33 0.36
C LEU A 192 -12.06 14.84 0.43
N ASN A 193 -13.06 15.63 0.03
CA ASN A 193 -12.96 17.07 -0.09
C ASN A 193 -11.76 17.49 -0.98
N LYS A 194 -10.73 18.11 -0.40
CA LYS A 194 -9.50 18.52 -1.09
C LYS A 194 -8.39 17.47 -1.02
N SER A 195 -8.57 16.41 -0.23
CA SER A 195 -7.57 15.37 0.02
C SER A 195 -7.71 14.24 -0.98
N TYR A 196 -6.59 13.79 -1.57
CA TYR A 196 -6.56 12.57 -2.37
C TYR A 196 -6.14 11.38 -1.51
N ILE A 197 -6.69 10.22 -1.85
CA ILE A 197 -6.52 8.99 -1.08
C ILE A 197 -6.16 7.85 -2.02
N LEU A 198 -5.25 7.00 -1.56
CA LEU A 198 -4.91 5.72 -2.17
C LEU A 198 -5.28 4.60 -1.21
N ALA A 199 -5.87 3.52 -1.71
CA ALA A 199 -6.20 2.35 -0.91
C ALA A 199 -6.12 1.07 -1.74
N SER A 200 -6.01 -0.08 -1.08
CA SER A 200 -6.11 -1.38 -1.74
C SER A 200 -7.52 -1.63 -2.28
N GLU A 201 -8.56 -1.19 -1.55
CA GLU A 201 -9.97 -1.41 -1.90
C GLU A 201 -10.82 -0.19 -1.61
N THR A 202 -11.99 -0.11 -2.28
CA THR A 202 -12.94 1.00 -2.14
C THR A 202 -13.67 1.01 -0.81
N CYS A 203 -13.83 -0.13 -0.13
CA CYS A 203 -14.42 -0.18 1.21
C CYS A 203 -13.69 0.73 2.22
N ALA A 204 -12.41 1.02 1.99
CA ALA A 204 -11.67 2.00 2.78
C ALA A 204 -12.12 3.45 2.53
N PHE A 205 -12.74 3.72 1.39
CA PHE A 205 -13.32 5.03 1.09
C PHE A 205 -14.68 5.20 1.75
N ASP A 206 -15.49 4.16 1.77
CA ASP A 206 -16.85 4.20 2.30
C ASP A 206 -16.87 4.56 3.79
N ILE A 207 -15.99 3.93 4.58
CA ILE A 207 -15.91 4.18 6.03
C ILE A 207 -15.54 5.63 6.37
N ILE A 208 -14.81 6.32 5.48
CA ILE A 208 -14.37 7.71 5.71
C ILE A 208 -15.19 8.74 4.90
N GLY A 209 -16.19 8.29 4.12
CA GLY A 209 -17.00 9.14 3.25
C GLY A 209 -16.23 9.72 2.05
N ALA A 210 -15.20 9.06 1.57
CA ALA A 210 -14.46 9.47 0.39
C ALA A 210 -15.16 8.96 -0.89
N LYS A 211 -14.98 9.69 -1.99
CA LYS A 211 -15.50 9.30 -3.31
C LYS A 211 -14.44 8.55 -4.09
N PHE A 212 -14.79 7.42 -4.66
CA PHE A 212 -13.99 6.70 -5.64
C PHE A 212 -13.82 7.55 -6.91
N ILE A 213 -12.61 7.60 -7.44
CA ILE A 213 -12.30 8.28 -8.71
C ILE A 213 -12.04 7.23 -9.80
N ARG A 214 -11.07 6.35 -9.58
CA ARG A 214 -10.68 5.29 -10.52
C ARG A 214 -9.70 4.30 -9.89
N GLU A 215 -9.52 3.18 -10.54
CA GLU A 215 -8.36 2.32 -10.29
C GLU A 215 -7.07 2.96 -10.80
N ILE A 216 -5.94 2.62 -10.17
CA ILE A 216 -4.62 2.90 -10.72
C ILE A 216 -4.36 1.88 -11.83
N GLN A 217 -3.96 2.35 -13.00
CA GLN A 217 -3.73 1.48 -14.15
C GLN A 217 -2.48 0.61 -13.96
N ASN A 218 -2.43 -0.48 -14.70
CA ASN A 218 -1.29 -1.39 -14.66
C ASN A 218 0.00 -0.69 -15.09
N GLY A 219 1.05 -0.78 -14.29
CA GLY A 219 2.32 -0.11 -14.51
C GLY A 219 2.29 1.41 -14.33
N GLU A 220 1.23 1.95 -13.76
CA GLU A 220 1.09 3.38 -13.50
C GLU A 220 1.73 3.77 -12.16
N ILE A 221 2.38 4.91 -12.18
CA ILE A 221 2.84 5.67 -11.02
C ILE A 221 2.00 6.93 -10.94
N VAL A 222 1.20 7.07 -9.90
CA VAL A 222 0.45 8.30 -9.61
C VAL A 222 1.19 9.10 -8.58
N VAL A 223 1.55 10.33 -8.90
CA VAL A 223 2.20 11.29 -8.00
C VAL A 223 1.18 12.35 -7.61
N ILE A 224 0.83 12.38 -6.35
CA ILE A 224 -0.14 13.30 -5.76
C ILE A 224 0.63 14.36 -4.98
N THR A 225 0.33 15.63 -5.27
CA THR A 225 0.89 16.81 -4.59
C THR A 225 -0.25 17.77 -4.23
N GLU A 226 0.06 18.86 -3.58
CA GLU A 226 -0.90 19.96 -3.35
C GLU A 226 -1.43 20.56 -4.66
N ASN A 227 -0.62 20.52 -5.72
CA ASN A 227 -0.98 21.06 -7.05
C ASN A 227 -1.85 20.12 -7.88
N GLY A 228 -2.07 18.88 -7.45
CA GLY A 228 -2.89 17.89 -8.16
C GLY A 228 -2.21 16.54 -8.34
N ILE A 229 -2.63 15.84 -9.39
CA ILE A 229 -2.21 14.48 -9.70
C ILE A 229 -1.47 14.47 -11.03
N GLU A 230 -0.31 13.81 -11.03
CA GLU A 230 0.45 13.47 -12.23
C GLU A 230 0.49 11.94 -12.38
N SER A 231 0.32 11.45 -13.61
CA SER A 231 0.39 10.03 -13.97
C SER A 231 1.60 9.76 -14.84
N ILE A 232 2.42 8.79 -14.46
CA ILE A 232 3.62 8.39 -15.17
C ILE A 232 3.53 6.90 -15.50
N LYS A 233 3.81 6.51 -16.73
CA LYS A 233 3.83 5.10 -17.17
C LYS A 233 5.20 4.74 -17.72
N PRO A 234 6.16 4.39 -16.86
CA PRO A 234 7.54 4.14 -17.28
C PRO A 234 7.73 2.77 -17.95
N PHE A 235 6.81 1.82 -17.72
CA PHE A 235 6.96 0.46 -18.21
C PHE A 235 6.42 0.30 -19.64
N PRO A 236 7.01 -0.61 -20.42
CA PRO A 236 6.41 -1.02 -21.67
C PRO A 236 5.04 -1.69 -21.41
N LYS A 237 4.15 -1.60 -22.38
CA LYS A 237 2.84 -2.25 -22.29
C LYS A 237 3.02 -3.77 -22.29
N VAL A 238 2.49 -4.43 -21.25
CA VAL A 238 2.51 -5.88 -21.10
C VAL A 238 1.08 -6.43 -21.05
N LYS A 239 0.92 -7.73 -21.29
CA LYS A 239 -0.38 -8.41 -21.15
C LYS A 239 -0.75 -8.43 -19.67
N GLU A 240 -1.95 -8.01 -19.37
CA GLU A 240 -2.53 -8.03 -18.03
C GLU A 240 -2.63 -9.46 -17.49
N ARG A 241 -2.39 -9.60 -16.18
CA ARG A 241 -2.48 -10.87 -15.46
C ARG A 241 -3.10 -10.64 -14.08
N PRO A 242 -4.36 -10.20 -14.02
CA PRO A 242 -5.01 -9.98 -12.73
C PRO A 242 -5.07 -11.29 -11.95
N CYS A 243 -4.90 -11.17 -10.65
CA CYS A 243 -5.02 -12.31 -9.75
C CYS A 243 -6.50 -12.55 -9.44
N ILE A 244 -7.08 -13.64 -9.92
CA ILE A 244 -8.49 -13.98 -9.67
C ILE A 244 -8.81 -14.09 -8.17
N PHE A 245 -7.85 -14.53 -7.34
CA PHE A 245 -8.01 -14.61 -5.90
C PHE A 245 -8.23 -13.26 -5.22
N GLU A 246 -7.70 -12.17 -5.79
CA GLU A 246 -8.00 -10.82 -5.29
C GLU A 246 -9.50 -10.53 -5.34
N TYR A 247 -10.20 -10.99 -6.34
CA TYR A 247 -11.62 -10.74 -6.54
C TYR A 247 -12.54 -11.74 -5.81
N ILE A 248 -12.10 -12.99 -5.66
CA ILE A 248 -12.94 -14.07 -5.10
C ILE A 248 -12.76 -14.21 -3.58
N TYR A 249 -11.52 -14.03 -3.08
CA TYR A 249 -11.18 -14.36 -1.70
C TYR A 249 -10.75 -13.17 -0.86
N PHE A 250 -10.04 -12.19 -1.45
CA PHE A 250 -9.39 -11.14 -0.68
C PHE A 250 -10.23 -9.87 -0.61
N SER A 251 -10.89 -9.50 -1.69
CA SER A 251 -11.74 -8.31 -1.71
C SER A 251 -13.03 -8.51 -0.93
N ARG A 252 -13.45 -7.46 -0.22
CA ARG A 252 -14.76 -7.45 0.42
C ARG A 252 -15.87 -7.40 -0.65
N PRO A 253 -17.03 -8.05 -0.38
CA PRO A 253 -18.17 -8.05 -1.32
C PRO A 253 -18.71 -6.66 -1.65
N ASP A 254 -18.53 -5.68 -0.75
CA ASP A 254 -18.94 -4.29 -0.91
C ASP A 254 -17.88 -3.42 -1.63
N SER A 255 -16.73 -4.00 -2.01
CA SER A 255 -15.71 -3.28 -2.78
C SER A 255 -16.04 -3.27 -4.27
N ILE A 256 -15.76 -2.14 -4.95
CA ILE A 256 -15.86 -2.04 -6.41
C ILE A 256 -14.68 -2.79 -7.02
N CYS A 257 -14.99 -3.86 -7.77
CA CYS A 257 -14.03 -4.66 -8.52
C CYS A 257 -14.26 -4.49 -10.02
N LEU A 258 -13.22 -4.21 -10.82
CA LEU A 258 -13.29 -4.13 -12.27
C LEU A 258 -14.45 -3.26 -12.81
N LEU A 259 -14.73 -2.13 -12.18
CA LEU A 259 -15.85 -1.23 -12.46
C LEU A 259 -17.24 -1.76 -12.08
N TYR A 260 -17.35 -2.90 -11.42
CA TYR A 260 -18.60 -3.41 -10.89
C TYR A 260 -18.61 -3.34 -9.38
N THR A 261 -19.73 -2.86 -8.83
CA THR A 261 -20.05 -3.17 -7.43
C THR A 261 -20.38 -4.65 -7.36
N SER A 262 -19.85 -5.36 -6.39
CA SER A 262 -20.35 -6.67 -6.05
C SER A 262 -21.71 -6.48 -5.33
N ASP A 263 -22.71 -6.04 -6.07
CA ASP A 263 -24.07 -6.04 -5.54
C ASP A 263 -24.54 -7.49 -5.49
N ALA A 264 -24.88 -7.94 -4.29
CA ALA A 264 -25.43 -9.27 -4.08
C ALA A 264 -26.75 -9.51 -4.83
N ALA A 265 -27.39 -8.47 -5.33
CA ALA A 265 -28.61 -8.55 -6.13
C ALA A 265 -28.32 -8.82 -7.61
N ASP A 266 -27.16 -8.42 -8.10
CA ASP A 266 -26.77 -8.64 -9.48
C ASP A 266 -25.75 -9.78 -9.55
N ASP A 267 -26.01 -10.79 -10.35
CA ASP A 267 -25.15 -11.96 -10.59
C ASP A 267 -23.77 -11.56 -11.10
N THR A 268 -22.97 -10.97 -10.23
CA THR A 268 -21.59 -10.65 -10.60
C THR A 268 -20.76 -11.95 -10.58
N PRO A 269 -19.81 -12.10 -11.50
CA PRO A 269 -18.92 -13.26 -11.51
C PRO A 269 -18.22 -13.50 -10.17
N CYS A 270 -17.97 -12.46 -9.40
CA CYS A 270 -17.36 -12.54 -8.07
C CYS A 270 -18.26 -13.25 -7.05
N VAL A 271 -19.58 -13.08 -7.13
CA VAL A 271 -20.55 -13.71 -6.22
C VAL A 271 -20.79 -15.15 -6.61
N ASP A 272 -20.96 -15.42 -7.89
CA ASP A 272 -21.22 -16.77 -8.41
C ASP A 272 -20.04 -17.72 -8.20
N LEU A 273 -18.82 -17.25 -8.40
CA LEU A 273 -17.62 -18.04 -8.14
C LEU A 273 -17.47 -18.39 -6.65
N GLY A 274 -18.08 -17.64 -5.75
CA GLY A 274 -18.14 -17.93 -4.32
C GLY A 274 -19.23 -18.93 -3.93
N GLY A 275 -20.07 -19.39 -4.83
CA GLY A 275 -21.16 -20.35 -4.56
C GLY A 275 -22.15 -19.87 -3.51
N ARG A 276 -22.35 -18.58 -3.36
CA ARG A 276 -23.19 -17.99 -2.30
C ARG A 276 -24.66 -18.21 -2.49
N ARG A 277 -25.07 -18.61 -3.64
CA ARG A 277 -26.48 -18.78 -3.98
C ARG A 277 -27.02 -20.17 -3.85
N ILE A 278 -26.25 -21.03 -3.28
CA ILE A 278 -26.68 -22.43 -3.07
C ILE A 278 -27.63 -22.54 -1.88
N ILE A 279 -28.10 -21.46 -1.36
CA ILE A 279 -29.03 -21.49 -0.23
C ILE A 279 -30.30 -20.78 -0.60
#